data_7170bdcef49b69bc8f96ce0184dc0b71
#
_entry.id   7170bdcef49b69bc8f96ce0184dc0b71
#
_cell.length_a   1.000
_cell.length_b   1.000
_cell.length_c   1.000
_cell.angle_alpha   90.00
_cell.angle_beta   90.00
_cell.angle_gamma   90.00
#
_symmetry.space_group_name_H-M   'P 1'
#
loop_
_entity.id
_entity.type
_entity.pdbx_description
1 polymer ?
#
loop_
_entity_poly.entity_id
_entity_poly.type
_entity_poly.pdbx_seq_one_letter_code
_entity_poly.pdbx_strand_id
1 'polypeptide(L)'
;MSDSGLTRREVLKASAAVGAAAALGAVMPADAQTPRRGGVFRISAGDPSHFDPHLTVGWSTHIALSFTHSRLLKHRAGPTVTPGTFPIEGDLAESWAQTSDTTYVFKLRRGVRWHPKPPVNGRELTAEDVKYSFERFLGPTNNPNRTVLEEIDKVEALDRYTVRFTLKAPFAWFLDAVASTVAWIVAREAVEQHGDLKRAEACVGTGPWMLERYEPNVRLVWVRHPDYFVPGLPYADGVEAAMEGDASSRLARWLGGHYDFAPGLGMVVRRLDLDTVKKRKPGLQTAEFLWMVGSFGAMKVGQEPFRDVRVRRAVAMAINLKEILDASPLAQGQGAPAPAVPPALVEWSIPIDQLTPEGRRIYEYDAAAAARLVAEAGYPTGIKVPFETGTFGSDWMDGVQIYVRGWKAAGIDAELKIKESGAFLSSAMLGRFDRMMLGMRGGVLFPDPYLASFHLPGQRTNSSGVDDPKLTEMIRVQRRTLDAAKRRDVVWDIQRYLAEQIYYFYGPSSRVVAAWEAYVRNFAPNLGNDYGGRLMAAWLDR
;
A
#
# COMPACT_ATOMS: atom_id res chain seq x y z
N MET A 1 -32.46 36.82 21.30
CA MET A 1 -33.65 36.17 20.72
C MET A 1 -33.69 36.47 19.22
N SER A 2 -33.21 35.59 18.38
CA SER A 2 -33.66 35.35 17.00
C SER A 2 -33.09 34.04 16.58
N ASP A 3 -33.96 33.07 16.59
CA ASP A 3 -33.79 31.69 16.17
C ASP A 3 -33.75 31.68 14.65
N SER A 4 -32.64 31.26 14.03
CA SER A 4 -32.53 31.05 12.58
C SER A 4 -32.26 29.57 12.29
N GLY A 5 -33.27 28.76 12.59
CA GLY A 5 -33.35 27.39 12.14
C GLY A 5 -33.48 27.31 10.63
N LEU A 6 -32.58 26.59 9.97
CA LEU A 6 -32.65 26.27 8.55
C LEU A 6 -34.01 25.62 8.22
N THR A 7 -34.71 26.16 7.22
CA THR A 7 -36.01 25.65 6.84
C THR A 7 -35.89 24.31 6.06
N ARG A 8 -36.93 23.48 6.15
CA ARG A 8 -37.05 22.18 5.44
C ARG A 8 -36.75 22.29 3.94
N ARG A 9 -36.87 23.49 3.36
CA ARG A 9 -36.65 23.79 1.92
C ARG A 9 -35.14 23.97 1.63
N GLU A 10 -34.35 24.42 2.57
CA GLU A 10 -32.90 24.57 2.44
C GLU A 10 -32.17 23.23 2.62
N VAL A 11 -32.67 22.38 3.50
CA VAL A 11 -32.20 20.98 3.65
C VAL A 11 -32.50 20.17 2.38
N LEU A 12 -33.65 20.38 1.74
CA LEU A 12 -34.00 19.72 0.47
C LEU A 12 -33.19 20.25 -0.74
N LYS A 13 -32.70 21.49 -0.70
CA LYS A 13 -31.82 22.01 -1.76
C LYS A 13 -30.38 21.49 -1.64
N ALA A 14 -29.88 21.26 -0.43
CA ALA A 14 -28.60 20.61 -0.21
C ALA A 14 -28.61 19.12 -0.60
N SER A 15 -29.75 18.44 -0.41
CA SER A 15 -29.94 17.04 -0.84
C SER A 15 -30.10 16.87 -2.36
N ALA A 16 -30.57 17.90 -3.08
CA ALA A 16 -30.76 17.87 -4.53
C ALA A 16 -29.46 18.08 -5.31
N ALA A 17 -28.42 18.65 -4.71
CA ALA A 17 -27.13 18.87 -5.38
C ALA A 17 -26.28 17.59 -5.46
N VAL A 18 -26.56 16.58 -4.67
CA VAL A 18 -25.89 15.27 -4.72
C VAL A 18 -26.61 14.26 -5.63
N GLY A 19 -27.90 14.52 -5.95
CA GLY A 19 -28.71 13.66 -6.81
C GLY A 19 -28.68 13.97 -8.32
N ALA A 20 -28.10 15.11 -8.74
CA ALA A 20 -28.16 15.56 -10.15
C ALA A 20 -26.98 15.08 -11.03
N ALA A 21 -26.02 14.34 -10.47
CA ALA A 21 -24.90 13.75 -11.23
C ALA A 21 -25.23 12.39 -11.87
N ALA A 22 -26.43 11.86 -11.69
CA ALA A 22 -26.84 10.53 -12.18
C ALA A 22 -27.63 10.55 -13.51
N ALA A 23 -27.78 11.71 -14.17
CA ALA A 23 -28.56 11.82 -15.38
C ALA A 23 -27.84 12.46 -16.59
N LEU A 24 -26.49 12.43 -16.59
CA LEU A 24 -25.75 12.60 -17.84
C LEU A 24 -25.56 11.21 -18.44
N GLY A 25 -26.34 10.89 -19.46
CA GLY A 25 -26.25 9.66 -20.22
C GLY A 25 -24.81 9.44 -20.65
N ALA A 26 -24.15 8.47 -19.98
CA ALA A 26 -22.90 7.95 -20.45
C ALA A 26 -23.14 7.38 -21.83
N VAL A 27 -22.60 8.00 -22.86
CA VAL A 27 -22.43 7.38 -24.17
C VAL A 27 -21.53 6.15 -23.92
N MET A 28 -22.17 5.00 -23.80
CA MET A 28 -21.44 3.72 -23.76
C MET A 28 -20.65 3.63 -25.05
N PRO A 29 -19.33 3.37 -25.01
CA PRO A 29 -18.60 3.04 -26.23
C PRO A 29 -19.28 1.84 -26.89
N ALA A 30 -19.40 1.84 -28.22
CA ALA A 30 -20.15 0.88 -29.03
C ALA A 30 -19.69 -0.59 -28.93
N ASP A 31 -18.74 -0.89 -28.05
CA ASP A 31 -18.17 -2.22 -27.79
C ASP A 31 -18.29 -2.66 -26.32
N ALA A 32 -19.37 -2.34 -25.64
CA ALA A 32 -19.63 -2.90 -24.30
C ALA A 32 -19.92 -4.40 -24.43
N GLN A 33 -18.86 -5.22 -24.49
CA GLN A 33 -18.98 -6.67 -24.51
C GLN A 33 -19.68 -7.14 -23.23
N THR A 34 -20.67 -8.03 -23.39
CA THR A 34 -21.36 -8.64 -22.25
C THR A 34 -20.36 -9.49 -21.45
N PRO A 35 -20.22 -9.23 -20.11
CA PRO A 35 -19.30 -10.01 -19.29
C PRO A 35 -19.59 -11.51 -19.38
N ARG A 36 -18.55 -12.31 -19.58
CA ARG A 36 -18.65 -13.78 -19.56
C ARG A 36 -18.38 -14.29 -18.15
N ARG A 37 -19.16 -15.28 -17.74
CA ARG A 37 -18.92 -16.02 -16.50
C ARG A 37 -18.08 -17.25 -16.76
N GLY A 38 -17.26 -17.60 -15.78
CA GLY A 38 -16.45 -18.82 -15.82
C GLY A 38 -14.97 -18.57 -16.00
N GLY A 39 -14.23 -19.65 -15.97
CA GLY A 39 -12.78 -19.66 -16.11
C GLY A 39 -12.04 -19.33 -14.80
N VAL A 40 -10.73 -19.58 -14.81
CA VAL A 40 -9.84 -19.38 -13.69
C VAL A 40 -8.74 -18.40 -14.09
N PHE A 41 -8.56 -17.34 -13.34
CA PHE A 41 -7.42 -16.43 -13.50
C PHE A 41 -6.14 -17.12 -13.02
N ARG A 42 -5.08 -17.02 -13.82
CA ARG A 42 -3.75 -17.54 -13.50
C ARG A 42 -2.80 -16.37 -13.30
N ILE A 43 -2.31 -16.22 -12.07
CA ILE A 43 -1.43 -15.13 -11.67
C ILE A 43 -0.14 -15.66 -11.04
N SER A 44 0.85 -14.80 -10.89
CA SER A 44 1.99 -15.05 -10.01
C SER A 44 1.80 -14.28 -8.71
N ALA A 45 2.14 -14.88 -7.59
CA ALA A 45 2.16 -14.22 -6.29
C ALA A 45 3.35 -14.66 -5.44
N GLY A 46 3.68 -13.88 -4.42
CA GLY A 46 4.64 -14.30 -3.39
C GLY A 46 3.96 -15.18 -2.33
N ASP A 47 4.75 -16.03 -1.69
CA ASP A 47 4.27 -16.85 -0.59
C ASP A 47 3.91 -15.98 0.63
N PRO A 48 2.69 -16.07 1.19
CA PRO A 48 2.35 -15.39 2.43
C PRO A 48 3.10 -16.01 3.61
N SER A 49 3.76 -15.17 4.41
CA SER A 49 4.44 -15.64 5.62
C SER A 49 3.47 -16.27 6.64
N HIS A 50 2.23 -15.81 6.63
CA HIS A 50 1.07 -16.31 7.36
C HIS A 50 -0.20 -15.57 6.90
N PHE A 51 -1.39 -15.93 7.41
CA PHE A 51 -2.67 -15.36 7.00
C PHE A 51 -3.30 -14.40 8.03
N ASP A 52 -2.59 -13.98 9.09
CA ASP A 52 -3.11 -13.01 10.05
C ASP A 52 -2.86 -11.57 9.58
N PRO A 53 -3.91 -10.80 9.18
CA PRO A 53 -3.75 -9.45 8.64
C PRO A 53 -3.27 -8.43 9.66
N HIS A 54 -3.52 -8.67 10.95
CA HIS A 54 -3.22 -7.73 12.01
C HIS A 54 -1.78 -7.84 12.53
N LEU A 55 -1.04 -8.90 12.15
CA LEU A 55 0.29 -9.18 12.69
C LEU A 55 1.41 -9.08 11.65
N THR A 56 1.13 -8.55 10.45
CA THR A 56 2.11 -8.43 9.37
C THR A 56 1.96 -7.13 8.58
N VAL A 57 3.07 -6.68 8.00
CA VAL A 57 3.12 -5.68 6.91
C VAL A 57 3.38 -6.36 5.56
N GLY A 58 3.41 -7.67 5.51
CA GLY A 58 3.76 -8.47 4.33
C GLY A 58 2.72 -8.37 3.22
N TRP A 59 3.13 -7.92 2.04
CA TRP A 59 2.26 -7.76 0.88
C TRP A 59 1.63 -9.06 0.41
N SER A 60 2.39 -10.16 0.36
CA SER A 60 1.90 -11.47 -0.05
C SER A 60 0.71 -11.94 0.80
N THR A 61 0.74 -11.69 2.12
CA THR A 61 -0.41 -11.94 3.00
C THR A 61 -1.62 -11.09 2.60
N HIS A 62 -1.45 -9.77 2.47
CA HIS A 62 -2.57 -8.88 2.13
C HIS A 62 -3.11 -9.13 0.71
N ILE A 63 -2.26 -9.51 -0.25
CA ILE A 63 -2.69 -9.95 -1.58
C ILE A 63 -3.55 -11.22 -1.47
N ALA A 64 -3.10 -12.23 -0.73
CA ALA A 64 -3.86 -13.47 -0.54
C ALA A 64 -5.22 -13.20 0.12
N LEU A 65 -5.25 -12.35 1.15
CA LEU A 65 -6.48 -11.99 1.87
C LEU A 65 -7.43 -11.14 1.03
N SER A 66 -6.95 -10.39 0.04
CA SER A 66 -7.81 -9.58 -0.84
C SER A 66 -8.82 -10.39 -1.65
N PHE A 67 -8.57 -11.68 -1.84
CA PHE A 67 -9.52 -12.60 -2.47
C PHE A 67 -10.60 -13.12 -1.51
N THR A 68 -10.27 -13.21 -0.22
CA THR A 68 -11.10 -13.94 0.76
C THR A 68 -11.79 -13.03 1.76
N HIS A 69 -11.32 -11.83 1.98
CA HIS A 69 -11.84 -10.93 3.02
C HIS A 69 -12.44 -9.66 2.40
N SER A 70 -13.34 -9.02 3.13
CA SER A 70 -13.92 -7.72 2.82
C SER A 70 -13.59 -6.70 3.91
N ARG A 71 -13.88 -5.43 3.64
CA ARG A 71 -13.69 -4.28 4.54
C ARG A 71 -15.00 -3.50 4.64
N LEU A 72 -15.08 -2.50 5.50
CA LEU A 72 -16.24 -1.60 5.49
C LEU A 72 -16.32 -0.82 4.18
N LEU A 73 -15.20 -0.24 3.78
CA LEU A 73 -15.02 0.50 2.54
C LEU A 73 -13.87 -0.10 1.74
N LYS A 74 -13.81 0.20 0.45
CA LYS A 74 -12.69 -0.17 -0.41
C LYS A 74 -12.36 0.94 -1.40
N HIS A 75 -11.21 0.88 -2.02
CA HIS A 75 -10.90 1.74 -3.15
C HIS A 75 -11.45 1.13 -4.43
N ARG A 76 -12.16 1.95 -5.23
CA ARG A 76 -12.68 1.53 -6.53
C ARG A 76 -11.53 1.13 -7.45
N ALA A 77 -11.74 0.05 -8.19
CA ALA A 77 -10.83 -0.44 -9.21
C ALA A 77 -11.54 -0.55 -10.55
N GLY A 78 -10.77 -0.64 -11.63
CA GLY A 78 -11.28 -0.85 -12.98
C GLY A 78 -10.90 0.27 -13.96
N PRO A 79 -11.22 0.09 -15.26
CA PRO A 79 -10.73 0.95 -16.34
C PRO A 79 -11.28 2.39 -16.31
N THR A 80 -12.33 2.65 -15.54
CA THR A 80 -12.91 4.00 -15.37
C THR A 80 -12.23 4.83 -14.27
N VAL A 81 -11.28 4.23 -13.51
CA VAL A 81 -10.56 4.92 -12.45
C VAL A 81 -9.27 5.51 -13.02
N THR A 82 -9.08 6.81 -12.86
CA THR A 82 -7.85 7.49 -13.27
C THR A 82 -6.66 6.96 -12.47
N PRO A 83 -5.58 6.50 -13.10
CA PRO A 83 -4.39 6.03 -12.40
C PRO A 83 -3.85 7.07 -11.41
N GLY A 84 -3.52 6.63 -10.18
CA GLY A 84 -3.04 7.51 -9.10
C GLY A 84 -4.15 8.19 -8.29
N THR A 85 -5.42 7.96 -8.61
CA THR A 85 -6.57 8.32 -7.77
C THR A 85 -7.15 7.10 -7.08
N PHE A 86 -7.71 7.29 -5.89
CA PHE A 86 -8.19 6.20 -5.05
C PHE A 86 -9.58 6.51 -4.49
N PRO A 87 -10.60 6.65 -5.37
CA PRO A 87 -11.96 6.96 -4.91
C PRO A 87 -12.48 5.83 -4.02
N ILE A 88 -13.03 6.22 -2.87
CA ILE A 88 -13.60 5.29 -1.89
C ILE A 88 -15.01 4.91 -2.29
N GLU A 89 -15.36 3.63 -2.14
CA GLU A 89 -16.70 3.10 -2.30
C GLU A 89 -17.06 2.12 -1.17
N GLY A 90 -18.35 1.84 -1.00
CA GLY A 90 -18.82 0.87 -0.02
C GLY A 90 -18.44 -0.56 -0.39
N ASP A 91 -17.93 -1.31 0.59
CA ASP A 91 -17.75 -2.77 0.50
C ASP A 91 -18.82 -3.45 1.38
N LEU A 92 -18.55 -3.79 2.63
CA LEU A 92 -19.57 -4.28 3.57
C LEU A 92 -20.56 -3.20 3.99
N ALA A 93 -20.13 -1.93 4.02
CA ALA A 93 -21.05 -0.82 4.27
C ALA A 93 -21.77 -0.43 2.97
N GLU A 94 -23.09 -0.31 3.03
CA GLU A 94 -23.89 0.25 1.94
C GLU A 94 -23.92 1.78 1.96
N SER A 95 -23.79 2.38 3.16
CA SER A 95 -23.71 3.82 3.37
C SER A 95 -23.00 4.16 4.66
N TRP A 96 -22.52 5.39 4.75
CA TRP A 96 -21.92 5.94 5.97
C TRP A 96 -22.16 7.43 6.07
N ALA A 97 -22.09 7.94 7.30
CA ALA A 97 -22.22 9.36 7.59
C ALA A 97 -21.23 9.76 8.69
N GLN A 98 -20.59 10.90 8.53
CA GLN A 98 -19.88 11.59 9.59
C GLN A 98 -20.90 12.45 10.34
N THR A 99 -21.22 12.11 11.59
CA THR A 99 -22.24 12.78 12.41
C THR A 99 -21.65 13.87 13.31
N SER A 100 -20.34 13.84 13.51
CA SER A 100 -19.54 14.91 14.13
C SER A 100 -18.10 14.79 13.65
N ASP A 101 -17.23 15.72 14.04
CA ASP A 101 -15.80 15.67 13.67
C ASP A 101 -15.07 14.38 14.12
N THR A 102 -15.65 13.68 15.10
CA THR A 102 -15.07 12.47 15.70
C THR A 102 -16.00 11.25 15.64
N THR A 103 -17.16 11.35 14.99
CA THR A 103 -18.13 10.25 14.99
C THR A 103 -18.57 9.87 13.60
N TYR A 104 -18.47 8.58 13.28
CA TYR A 104 -18.90 7.99 12.02
C TYR A 104 -19.87 6.85 12.28
N VAL A 105 -20.94 6.78 11.47
CA VAL A 105 -21.95 5.71 11.53
C VAL A 105 -21.99 5.02 10.18
N PHE A 106 -21.83 3.70 10.18
CA PHE A 106 -21.89 2.85 8.99
C PHE A 106 -23.14 1.98 9.04
N LYS A 107 -23.84 1.90 7.91
CA LYS A 107 -24.92 0.94 7.67
C LYS A 107 -24.37 -0.22 6.87
N LEU A 108 -24.45 -1.43 7.40
CA LEU A 108 -23.97 -2.64 6.74
C LEU A 108 -24.99 -3.16 5.74
N ARG A 109 -24.51 -3.77 4.67
CA ARG A 109 -25.34 -4.54 3.76
C ARG A 109 -25.98 -5.71 4.51
N ARG A 110 -27.24 -5.99 4.20
CA ARG A 110 -27.96 -7.15 4.73
C ARG A 110 -27.68 -8.38 3.89
N GLY A 111 -27.76 -9.57 4.49
CA GLY A 111 -27.58 -10.84 3.80
C GLY A 111 -26.13 -11.15 3.40
N VAL A 112 -25.14 -10.40 3.88
CA VAL A 112 -23.72 -10.73 3.65
C VAL A 112 -23.38 -12.00 4.41
N ARG A 113 -22.97 -13.05 3.68
CA ARG A 113 -22.59 -14.33 4.26
C ARG A 113 -21.09 -14.51 4.34
N TRP A 114 -20.64 -15.07 5.44
CA TRP A 114 -19.31 -15.65 5.53
C TRP A 114 -19.16 -16.84 4.59
N HIS A 115 -17.94 -17.20 4.25
CA HIS A 115 -17.67 -18.43 3.49
C HIS A 115 -18.31 -19.64 4.17
N PRO A 116 -18.94 -20.59 3.42
CA PRO A 116 -19.55 -21.81 3.95
C PRO A 116 -18.49 -22.85 4.35
N LYS A 117 -17.54 -22.43 5.19
CA LYS A 117 -16.41 -23.23 5.70
C LYS A 117 -16.38 -23.15 7.24
N PRO A 118 -15.96 -24.23 7.93
CA PRO A 118 -15.68 -24.13 9.36
C PRO A 118 -14.66 -23.05 9.67
N PRO A 119 -14.76 -22.41 10.86
CA PRO A 119 -15.79 -22.62 11.91
C PRO A 119 -17.07 -21.80 11.71
N VAL A 120 -17.14 -20.91 10.72
CA VAL A 120 -18.22 -19.90 10.56
C VAL A 120 -19.44 -20.48 9.82
N ASN A 121 -19.23 -21.45 8.92
CA ASN A 121 -20.26 -22.22 8.23
C ASN A 121 -21.32 -21.38 7.51
N GLY A 122 -20.93 -20.27 6.87
CA GLY A 122 -21.84 -19.48 6.04
C GLY A 122 -22.87 -18.63 6.80
N ARG A 123 -22.69 -18.38 8.09
CA ARG A 123 -23.58 -17.47 8.82
C ARG A 123 -23.55 -16.05 8.25
N GLU A 124 -24.56 -15.27 8.55
CA GLU A 124 -24.63 -13.87 8.16
C GLU A 124 -23.65 -13.02 8.99
N LEU A 125 -22.99 -12.07 8.33
CA LEU A 125 -22.15 -11.05 8.96
C LEU A 125 -23.04 -10.01 9.65
N THR A 126 -22.63 -9.56 10.83
CA THR A 126 -23.32 -8.54 11.64
C THR A 126 -22.38 -7.46 12.10
N ALA A 127 -22.93 -6.42 12.71
CA ALA A 127 -22.18 -5.31 13.32
C ALA A 127 -21.21 -5.78 14.42
N GLU A 128 -21.52 -6.89 15.12
CA GLU A 128 -20.63 -7.47 16.13
C GLU A 128 -19.34 -8.02 15.52
N ASP A 129 -19.37 -8.55 14.28
CA ASP A 129 -18.18 -9.01 13.57
C ASP A 129 -17.24 -7.85 13.22
N VAL A 130 -17.82 -6.73 12.82
CA VAL A 130 -17.08 -5.50 12.53
C VAL A 130 -16.44 -4.97 13.82
N LYS A 131 -17.22 -4.83 14.88
CA LYS A 131 -16.74 -4.39 16.20
C LYS A 131 -15.58 -5.28 16.66
N TYR A 132 -15.77 -6.59 16.68
CA TYR A 132 -14.72 -7.55 17.06
C TYR A 132 -13.42 -7.36 16.24
N SER A 133 -13.55 -7.18 14.93
CA SER A 133 -12.39 -7.06 14.03
C SER A 133 -11.55 -5.82 14.36
N PHE A 134 -12.18 -4.68 14.60
CA PHE A 134 -11.48 -3.45 14.96
C PHE A 134 -10.93 -3.49 16.40
N GLU A 135 -11.67 -4.06 17.35
CA GLU A 135 -11.16 -4.29 18.72
C GLU A 135 -9.94 -5.22 18.71
N ARG A 136 -9.99 -6.30 17.90
CA ARG A 136 -8.84 -7.18 17.69
C ARG A 136 -7.67 -6.46 17.02
N PHE A 137 -7.92 -5.61 16.03
CA PHE A 137 -6.87 -4.82 15.37
C PHE A 137 -6.15 -3.91 16.37
N LEU A 138 -6.88 -3.27 17.27
CA LEU A 138 -6.34 -2.33 18.26
C LEU A 138 -5.78 -3.02 19.51
N GLY A 139 -6.21 -4.25 19.82
CA GLY A 139 -5.85 -4.98 21.02
C GLY A 139 -4.36 -5.35 21.14
N PRO A 140 -3.76 -6.06 20.17
CA PRO A 140 -2.36 -6.50 20.28
C PRO A 140 -1.37 -5.34 20.23
N THR A 141 -0.49 -5.25 21.20
CA THR A 141 0.60 -4.24 21.22
C THR A 141 1.66 -4.48 20.13
N ASN A 142 1.68 -5.68 19.55
CA ASN A 142 2.61 -6.07 18.49
C ASN A 142 2.05 -5.91 17.07
N ASN A 143 0.85 -5.34 16.88
CA ASN A 143 0.32 -5.01 15.56
C ASN A 143 1.16 -3.91 14.90
N PRO A 144 1.91 -4.20 13.80
CA PRO A 144 2.74 -3.21 13.12
C PRO A 144 1.94 -2.15 12.36
N ASN A 145 0.66 -2.41 12.09
CA ASN A 145 -0.25 -1.52 11.37
C ASN A 145 -1.12 -0.65 12.30
N ARG A 146 -0.92 -0.75 13.61
CA ARG A 146 -1.78 -0.10 14.63
C ARG A 146 -1.98 1.39 14.39
N THR A 147 -0.92 2.11 13.96
CA THR A 147 -0.95 3.55 13.67
C THR A 147 -2.03 3.96 12.67
N VAL A 148 -2.40 3.07 11.75
CA VAL A 148 -3.39 3.36 10.70
C VAL A 148 -4.78 3.64 11.30
N LEU A 149 -5.12 2.98 12.41
CA LEU A 149 -6.45 3.05 13.04
C LEU A 149 -6.37 3.44 14.53
N GLU A 150 -5.23 3.90 15.02
CA GLU A 150 -5.01 4.21 16.45
C GLU A 150 -5.89 5.34 16.98
N GLU A 151 -6.43 6.19 16.11
CA GLU A 151 -7.36 7.26 16.49
C GLU A 151 -8.76 6.74 16.86
N ILE A 152 -9.08 5.49 16.61
CA ILE A 152 -10.32 4.90 17.08
C ILE A 152 -10.26 4.79 18.61
N ASP A 153 -11.24 5.40 19.28
CA ASP A 153 -11.47 5.29 20.71
C ASP A 153 -12.44 4.15 21.03
N LYS A 154 -13.57 4.10 20.30
CA LYS A 154 -14.64 3.15 20.56
C LYS A 154 -15.31 2.67 19.26
N VAL A 155 -15.68 1.38 19.23
CA VAL A 155 -16.51 0.79 18.19
C VAL A 155 -17.73 0.16 18.83
N GLU A 156 -18.93 0.50 18.35
CA GLU A 156 -20.20 0.06 18.94
C GLU A 156 -21.11 -0.51 17.86
N ALA A 157 -21.62 -1.71 18.09
CA ALA A 157 -22.74 -2.25 17.33
C ALA A 157 -24.03 -1.67 17.92
N LEU A 158 -24.66 -0.72 17.22
CA LEU A 158 -25.89 -0.06 17.68
C LEU A 158 -27.11 -0.95 17.47
N ASP A 159 -27.08 -1.71 16.40
CA ASP A 159 -28.02 -2.76 16.05
C ASP A 159 -27.31 -3.80 15.15
N ARG A 160 -28.04 -4.80 14.66
CA ARG A 160 -27.48 -5.90 13.85
C ARG A 160 -26.68 -5.43 12.63
N TYR A 161 -27.00 -4.25 12.07
CA TYR A 161 -26.44 -3.74 10.81
C TYR A 161 -25.93 -2.31 10.91
N THR A 162 -25.76 -1.76 12.11
CA THR A 162 -25.28 -0.40 12.31
C THR A 162 -24.08 -0.38 13.24
N VAL A 163 -22.96 0.16 12.76
CA VAL A 163 -21.74 0.32 13.53
C VAL A 163 -21.42 1.79 13.69
N ARG A 164 -21.14 2.20 14.92
CA ARG A 164 -20.65 3.54 15.25
C ARG A 164 -19.19 3.49 15.65
N PHE A 165 -18.40 4.38 15.06
CA PHE A 165 -17.03 4.65 15.46
C PHE A 165 -16.97 6.01 16.14
N THR A 166 -16.34 6.06 17.30
CA THR A 166 -15.95 7.30 17.99
C THR A 166 -14.43 7.38 17.93
N LEU A 167 -13.90 8.53 17.52
CA LEU A 167 -12.48 8.79 17.43
C LEU A 167 -12.02 9.65 18.61
N LYS A 168 -10.75 9.51 19.02
CA LYS A 168 -10.10 10.30 20.09
C LYS A 168 -9.98 11.78 19.73
N ALA A 169 -9.79 12.05 18.43
CA ALA A 169 -9.70 13.38 17.85
C ALA A 169 -10.17 13.33 16.39
N PRO A 170 -10.47 14.47 15.74
CA PRO A 170 -10.74 14.49 14.30
C PRO A 170 -9.60 13.80 13.54
N PHE A 171 -9.96 12.88 12.65
CA PHE A 171 -8.99 12.13 11.83
C PHE A 171 -9.40 12.15 10.37
N ALA A 172 -8.78 13.04 9.62
CA ALA A 172 -9.12 13.33 8.22
C ALA A 172 -8.92 12.15 7.26
N TRP A 173 -8.18 11.14 7.67
CA TRP A 173 -7.90 9.92 6.88
C TRP A 173 -8.71 8.71 7.34
N PHE A 174 -9.70 8.89 8.19
CA PHE A 174 -10.44 7.76 8.75
C PHE A 174 -11.10 6.88 7.68
N LEU A 175 -11.71 7.49 6.66
CA LEU A 175 -12.33 6.71 5.58
C LEU A 175 -11.30 5.96 4.75
N ASP A 176 -10.16 6.58 4.45
CA ASP A 176 -9.04 5.91 3.77
C ASP A 176 -8.47 4.76 4.61
N ALA A 177 -8.36 4.97 5.92
CA ALA A 177 -7.86 3.96 6.85
C ALA A 177 -8.77 2.71 6.88
N VAL A 178 -10.10 2.89 6.95
CA VAL A 178 -11.04 1.75 6.93
C VAL A 178 -11.23 1.15 5.54
N ALA A 179 -10.83 1.85 4.46
CA ALA A 179 -10.78 1.33 3.11
C ALA A 179 -9.45 0.60 2.80
N SER A 180 -8.44 0.76 3.64
CA SER A 180 -7.11 0.20 3.40
C SER A 180 -7.07 -1.32 3.57
N THR A 181 -6.09 -1.96 2.91
CA THR A 181 -5.91 -3.43 2.94
C THR A 181 -5.37 -3.98 4.27
N VAL A 182 -5.33 -3.18 5.33
CA VAL A 182 -5.05 -3.66 6.69
C VAL A 182 -6.31 -3.77 7.54
N ALA A 183 -7.42 -3.13 7.12
CA ALA A 183 -8.69 -3.07 7.86
C ALA A 183 -9.66 -4.22 7.50
N TRP A 184 -9.12 -5.43 7.30
CA TRP A 184 -9.92 -6.62 6.98
C TRP A 184 -10.84 -7.01 8.12
N ILE A 185 -12.09 -7.36 7.78
CA ILE A 185 -13.02 -7.95 8.74
C ILE A 185 -12.74 -9.44 8.86
N VAL A 186 -12.52 -9.89 10.09
CA VAL A 186 -12.08 -11.26 10.42
C VAL A 186 -13.10 -11.99 11.28
N ALA A 187 -13.18 -13.30 11.11
CA ALA A 187 -14.09 -14.14 11.86
C ALA A 187 -13.60 -14.39 13.29
N ARG A 188 -14.44 -14.07 14.28
CA ARG A 188 -14.17 -14.32 15.71
C ARG A 188 -13.94 -15.80 15.98
N GLU A 189 -14.79 -16.66 15.42
CA GLU A 189 -14.75 -18.10 15.59
C GLU A 189 -13.44 -18.71 15.09
N ALA A 190 -12.87 -18.14 14.00
CA ALA A 190 -11.57 -18.61 13.50
C ALA A 190 -10.44 -18.30 14.48
N VAL A 191 -10.49 -17.13 15.14
CA VAL A 191 -9.53 -16.79 16.19
C VAL A 191 -9.72 -17.66 17.43
N GLU A 192 -10.97 -17.87 17.86
CA GLU A 192 -11.28 -18.70 19.03
C GLU A 192 -10.85 -20.17 18.81
N GLN A 193 -11.05 -20.70 17.61
CA GLN A 193 -10.69 -22.08 17.29
C GLN A 193 -9.17 -22.29 17.16
N HIS A 194 -8.44 -21.34 16.58
CA HIS A 194 -7.03 -21.52 16.21
C HIS A 194 -6.05 -20.74 17.10
N GLY A 195 -6.54 -19.86 17.96
CA GLY A 195 -5.73 -18.95 18.80
C GLY A 195 -5.25 -17.71 18.06
N ASP A 196 -5.01 -17.79 16.76
CA ASP A 196 -4.68 -16.69 15.85
C ASP A 196 -5.19 -16.98 14.43
N LEU A 197 -4.86 -16.11 13.46
CA LEU A 197 -5.25 -16.30 12.05
C LEU A 197 -4.07 -16.66 11.15
N LYS A 198 -2.95 -17.13 11.70
CA LYS A 198 -1.73 -17.37 10.91
C LYS A 198 -1.84 -18.55 9.95
N ARG A 199 -2.66 -19.53 10.27
CA ARG A 199 -2.85 -20.75 9.47
C ARG A 199 -3.78 -20.51 8.30
N ALA A 200 -3.58 -21.25 7.20
CA ALA A 200 -4.45 -21.20 6.03
C ALA A 200 -5.90 -21.62 6.32
N GLU A 201 -6.09 -22.56 7.26
CA GLU A 201 -7.41 -23.05 7.69
C GLU A 201 -8.23 -21.96 8.39
N ALA A 202 -7.55 -20.97 9.01
CA ALA A 202 -8.19 -19.81 9.62
C ALA A 202 -8.60 -18.73 8.59
N CYS A 203 -8.23 -18.90 7.31
CA CYS A 203 -8.54 -17.95 6.24
C CYS A 203 -9.99 -18.09 5.79
N VAL A 204 -10.91 -17.56 6.59
CA VAL A 204 -12.36 -17.54 6.33
C VAL A 204 -12.83 -16.08 6.35
N GLY A 205 -13.44 -15.64 5.27
CA GLY A 205 -13.89 -14.28 5.08
C GLY A 205 -15.25 -14.17 4.41
N THR A 206 -15.55 -12.96 3.92
CA THR A 206 -16.77 -12.63 3.16
C THR A 206 -16.47 -12.19 1.73
N GLY A 207 -15.22 -12.35 1.30
CA GLY A 207 -14.74 -11.93 0.00
C GLY A 207 -15.27 -12.75 -1.17
N PRO A 208 -14.96 -12.33 -2.41
CA PRO A 208 -15.54 -12.92 -3.63
C PRO A 208 -15.05 -14.35 -3.92
N TRP A 209 -13.93 -14.76 -3.36
CA TRP A 209 -13.41 -16.12 -3.48
C TRP A 209 -13.02 -16.69 -2.13
N MET A 210 -13.00 -18.02 -2.03
CA MET A 210 -12.63 -18.79 -0.84
C MET A 210 -11.30 -19.48 -1.09
N LEU A 211 -10.39 -19.43 -0.13
CA LEU A 211 -9.15 -20.21 -0.21
C LEU A 211 -9.48 -21.70 -0.15
N GLU A 212 -9.25 -22.42 -1.24
CA GLU A 212 -9.47 -23.85 -1.34
C GLU A 212 -8.21 -24.64 -0.98
N ARG A 213 -7.05 -24.18 -1.51
CA ARG A 213 -5.77 -24.89 -1.34
C ARG A 213 -4.62 -23.91 -1.16
N TYR A 214 -3.76 -24.22 -0.23
CA TYR A 214 -2.47 -23.59 -0.04
C TYR A 214 -1.36 -24.66 0.01
N GLU A 215 -0.45 -24.59 -0.92
CA GLU A 215 0.77 -25.41 -0.97
C GLU A 215 1.96 -24.44 -0.83
N PRO A 216 2.63 -24.39 0.35
CA PRO A 216 3.70 -23.42 0.62
C PRO A 216 4.79 -23.45 -0.45
N ASN A 217 5.24 -22.29 -0.92
CA ASN A 217 6.21 -22.09 -2.00
C ASN A 217 5.82 -22.69 -3.36
N VAL A 218 4.59 -23.16 -3.54
CA VAL A 218 4.10 -23.75 -4.78
C VAL A 218 2.94 -22.93 -5.34
N ARG A 219 1.81 -22.87 -4.63
CA ARG A 219 0.61 -22.18 -5.12
C ARG A 219 -0.44 -21.89 -4.07
N LEU A 220 -1.31 -20.94 -4.41
CA LEU A 220 -2.61 -20.68 -3.78
C LEU A 220 -3.72 -20.92 -4.82
N VAL A 221 -4.82 -21.54 -4.39
CA VAL A 221 -6.01 -21.75 -5.23
C VAL A 221 -7.22 -21.21 -4.49
N TRP A 222 -7.97 -20.35 -5.17
CA TRP A 222 -9.23 -19.83 -4.67
C TRP A 222 -10.38 -20.22 -5.62
N VAL A 223 -11.52 -20.56 -5.03
CA VAL A 223 -12.77 -20.87 -5.74
C VAL A 223 -13.82 -19.82 -5.43
N ARG A 224 -14.73 -19.58 -6.36
CA ARG A 224 -15.81 -18.60 -6.20
C ARG A 224 -16.61 -18.83 -4.92
N HIS A 225 -16.89 -17.76 -4.18
CA HIS A 225 -17.87 -17.75 -3.10
C HIS A 225 -19.28 -17.79 -3.72
N PRO A 226 -20.06 -18.86 -3.54
CA PRO A 226 -21.34 -19.01 -4.22
C PRO A 226 -22.37 -17.95 -3.81
N ASP A 227 -22.32 -17.53 -2.54
CA ASP A 227 -23.24 -16.56 -1.93
C ASP A 227 -22.61 -15.18 -1.76
N TYR A 228 -21.69 -14.79 -2.69
CA TYR A 228 -21.07 -13.48 -2.60
C TYR A 228 -22.12 -12.35 -2.73
N PHE A 229 -22.04 -11.38 -1.85
CA PHE A 229 -23.10 -10.38 -1.64
C PHE A 229 -23.27 -9.36 -2.78
N VAL A 230 -22.29 -9.24 -3.70
CA VAL A 230 -22.45 -8.39 -4.89
C VAL A 230 -23.04 -9.22 -6.02
N PRO A 231 -24.31 -8.94 -6.44
CA PRO A 231 -24.99 -9.76 -7.45
C PRO A 231 -24.20 -9.85 -8.76
N GLY A 232 -24.02 -11.08 -9.22
CA GLY A 232 -23.35 -11.34 -10.50
C GLY A 232 -21.82 -11.45 -10.41
N LEU A 233 -21.20 -11.05 -9.33
CA LEU A 233 -19.76 -11.13 -9.12
C LEU A 233 -19.35 -12.26 -8.16
N PRO A 234 -18.07 -12.72 -8.21
CA PRO A 234 -17.11 -12.44 -9.28
C PRO A 234 -17.49 -13.16 -10.58
N TYR A 235 -17.01 -12.68 -11.72
CA TYR A 235 -17.28 -13.35 -13.01
C TYR A 235 -16.49 -14.64 -13.14
N ALA A 236 -15.21 -14.68 -12.73
CA ALA A 236 -14.37 -15.88 -12.80
C ALA A 236 -14.75 -16.91 -11.73
N ASP A 237 -14.62 -18.19 -12.08
CA ASP A 237 -14.87 -19.32 -11.14
C ASP A 237 -13.81 -19.42 -10.06
N GLY A 238 -12.59 -18.96 -10.35
CA GLY A 238 -11.49 -19.03 -9.39
C GLY A 238 -10.28 -18.21 -9.79
N VAL A 239 -9.27 -18.30 -8.93
CA VAL A 239 -7.95 -17.72 -9.14
C VAL A 239 -6.91 -18.76 -8.71
N GLU A 240 -5.89 -18.97 -9.53
CA GLU A 240 -4.71 -19.77 -9.19
C GLU A 240 -3.48 -18.87 -9.23
N ALA A 241 -2.74 -18.82 -8.13
CA ALA A 241 -1.50 -18.06 -8.01
C ALA A 241 -0.32 -19.01 -7.83
N ALA A 242 0.59 -19.05 -8.81
CA ALA A 242 1.83 -19.81 -8.69
C ALA A 242 2.89 -18.97 -8.00
N MET A 243 3.72 -19.61 -7.18
CA MET A 243 4.81 -19.01 -6.43
C MET A 243 6.14 -19.39 -7.05
N GLU A 244 6.79 -18.45 -7.72
CA GLU A 244 8.08 -18.66 -8.35
C GLU A 244 9.03 -17.52 -7.99
N GLY A 245 10.20 -17.88 -7.44
CA GLY A 245 11.22 -16.92 -7.01
C GLY A 245 11.97 -16.27 -8.17
N ASP A 246 12.30 -17.03 -9.21
CA ASP A 246 13.16 -16.58 -10.31
C ASP A 246 12.39 -15.80 -11.38
N ALA A 247 12.87 -14.59 -11.72
CA ALA A 247 12.23 -13.69 -12.67
C ALA A 247 12.23 -14.23 -14.11
N SER A 248 13.27 -14.92 -14.52
CA SER A 248 13.40 -15.48 -15.89
C SER A 248 12.48 -16.69 -16.04
N SER A 249 12.37 -17.53 -15.04
CA SER A 249 11.41 -18.65 -14.98
C SER A 249 9.97 -18.15 -15.06
N ARG A 250 9.63 -17.10 -14.29
CA ARG A 250 8.31 -16.46 -14.37
C ARG A 250 8.01 -15.91 -15.76
N LEU A 251 8.99 -15.23 -16.38
CA LEU A 251 8.85 -14.71 -17.74
C LEU A 251 8.64 -15.85 -18.75
N ALA A 252 9.44 -16.92 -18.70
CA ALA A 252 9.32 -18.07 -19.59
C ALA A 252 7.93 -18.73 -19.49
N ARG A 253 7.42 -18.92 -18.27
CA ARG A 253 6.08 -19.46 -18.05
C ARG A 253 4.97 -18.54 -18.57
N TRP A 254 5.11 -17.23 -18.42
CA TRP A 254 4.15 -16.29 -18.99
C TRP A 254 4.16 -16.32 -20.52
N LEU A 255 5.33 -16.34 -21.13
CA LEU A 255 5.46 -16.51 -22.58
C LEU A 255 4.86 -17.85 -23.06
N GLY A 256 4.95 -18.90 -22.25
CA GLY A 256 4.31 -20.20 -22.46
C GLY A 256 2.80 -20.24 -22.18
N GLY A 257 2.18 -19.10 -21.80
CA GLY A 257 0.73 -19.03 -21.59
C GLY A 257 0.23 -19.55 -20.24
N HIS A 258 1.12 -19.68 -19.24
CA HIS A 258 0.74 -20.14 -17.88
C HIS A 258 0.20 -19.04 -16.97
N TYR A 259 0.32 -17.76 -17.36
CA TYR A 259 -0.22 -16.60 -16.62
C TYR A 259 -1.07 -15.74 -17.55
N ASP A 260 -2.11 -15.14 -16.99
CA ASP A 260 -3.00 -14.21 -17.70
C ASP A 260 -2.53 -12.76 -17.54
N PHE A 261 -1.62 -12.51 -16.59
CA PHE A 261 -1.03 -11.22 -16.25
C PHE A 261 0.49 -11.32 -16.20
N ALA A 262 1.16 -10.18 -16.33
CA ALA A 262 2.59 -10.11 -16.11
C ALA A 262 2.93 -10.61 -14.68
N PRO A 263 3.95 -11.45 -14.53
CA PRO A 263 4.18 -12.20 -13.29
C PRO A 263 4.98 -11.44 -12.23
N GLY A 264 5.17 -10.13 -12.39
CA GLY A 264 5.79 -9.28 -11.37
C GLY A 264 4.81 -8.83 -10.29
N LEU A 265 5.33 -8.40 -9.14
CA LEU A 265 4.52 -7.77 -8.11
C LEU A 265 3.78 -6.56 -8.71
N GLY A 266 2.47 -6.42 -8.45
CA GLY A 266 1.64 -5.41 -9.09
C GLY A 266 1.21 -5.76 -10.52
N MET A 267 1.44 -7.00 -10.98
CA MET A 267 1.19 -7.46 -12.34
C MET A 267 2.02 -6.68 -13.38
N VAL A 268 3.25 -6.30 -13.00
CA VAL A 268 4.17 -5.55 -13.85
C VAL A 268 5.17 -6.47 -14.56
N VAL A 269 5.55 -6.06 -15.77
CA VAL A 269 6.64 -6.67 -16.53
C VAL A 269 7.90 -5.82 -16.39
N ARG A 270 9.06 -6.43 -16.36
CA ARG A 270 10.32 -5.69 -16.47
C ARG A 270 10.35 -4.98 -17.82
N ARG A 271 10.61 -3.67 -17.83
CA ARG A 271 10.69 -2.89 -19.09
C ARG A 271 11.76 -3.45 -20.02
N LEU A 272 12.83 -4.00 -19.46
CA LEU A 272 13.87 -4.72 -20.20
C LEU A 272 13.30 -5.85 -21.09
N ASP A 273 12.25 -6.55 -20.63
CA ASP A 273 11.66 -7.70 -21.34
C ASP A 273 10.48 -7.30 -22.25
N LEU A 274 10.02 -6.05 -22.18
CA LEU A 274 8.75 -5.62 -22.77
C LEU A 274 8.69 -5.83 -24.29
N ASP A 275 9.75 -5.51 -25.02
CA ASP A 275 9.80 -5.69 -26.48
C ASP A 275 9.75 -7.16 -26.88
N THR A 276 10.45 -8.03 -26.13
CA THR A 276 10.40 -9.48 -26.33
C THR A 276 9.00 -10.02 -26.07
N VAL A 277 8.36 -9.56 -25.00
CA VAL A 277 6.99 -9.96 -24.65
C VAL A 277 6.00 -9.49 -25.72
N LYS A 278 6.04 -8.23 -26.15
CA LYS A 278 5.16 -7.69 -27.21
C LYS A 278 5.30 -8.43 -28.53
N LYS A 279 6.51 -8.82 -28.92
CA LYS A 279 6.74 -9.64 -30.13
C LYS A 279 6.11 -11.03 -30.04
N ARG A 280 6.13 -11.65 -28.85
CA ARG A 280 5.55 -12.97 -28.61
C ARG A 280 4.04 -12.94 -28.36
N LYS A 281 3.52 -11.82 -27.87
CA LYS A 281 2.12 -11.61 -27.48
C LYS A 281 1.59 -10.29 -28.07
N PRO A 282 1.35 -10.23 -29.40
CA PRO A 282 1.04 -8.96 -30.09
C PRO A 282 -0.28 -8.30 -29.65
N GLY A 283 -1.18 -9.05 -29.01
CA GLY A 283 -2.44 -8.52 -28.47
C GLY A 283 -2.39 -8.05 -27.03
N LEU A 284 -1.20 -8.06 -26.41
CA LEU A 284 -1.04 -7.73 -24.99
C LEU A 284 -1.52 -6.31 -24.67
N GLN A 285 -2.32 -6.20 -23.62
CA GLN A 285 -2.74 -4.92 -23.05
C GLN A 285 -1.68 -4.42 -22.07
N THR A 286 -1.43 -3.12 -22.05
CA THR A 286 -0.44 -2.50 -21.14
C THR A 286 -0.94 -1.19 -20.57
N ALA A 287 -0.51 -0.86 -19.35
CA ALA A 287 -0.68 0.47 -18.74
C ALA A 287 0.59 0.86 -17.99
N GLU A 288 0.95 2.13 -18.07
CA GLU A 288 2.13 2.67 -17.41
C GLU A 288 1.72 3.61 -16.27
N PHE A 289 2.43 3.51 -15.15
CA PHE A 289 2.22 4.40 -13.99
C PHE A 289 3.47 4.49 -13.11
N LEU A 290 3.57 5.56 -12.32
CA LEU A 290 4.59 5.64 -11.28
C LEU A 290 4.26 4.64 -10.17
N TRP A 291 5.24 3.85 -9.80
CA TRP A 291 5.04 2.82 -8.78
C TRP A 291 5.14 3.42 -7.39
N MET A 292 4.26 3.01 -6.49
CA MET A 292 4.34 3.47 -5.10
C MET A 292 5.33 2.66 -4.26
N VAL A 293 5.82 1.51 -4.77
CA VAL A 293 6.93 0.79 -4.16
C VAL A 293 8.22 1.43 -4.57
N GLY A 294 9.04 1.75 -3.59
CA GLY A 294 10.36 2.32 -3.80
C GLY A 294 11.31 1.90 -2.69
N SER A 295 12.60 2.03 -2.94
CA SER A 295 13.59 1.85 -1.90
C SER A 295 13.56 3.03 -0.93
N PHE A 296 13.73 2.74 0.34
CA PHE A 296 13.96 3.74 1.36
C PHE A 296 14.99 3.23 2.37
N GLY A 297 15.76 4.13 2.94
CA GLY A 297 16.72 3.78 3.96
C GLY A 297 16.51 4.56 5.24
N ALA A 298 16.79 3.91 6.35
CA ALA A 298 16.76 4.49 7.68
C ALA A 298 18.17 4.60 8.25
N MET A 299 18.41 5.69 8.97
CA MET A 299 19.63 5.97 9.72
C MET A 299 19.27 6.12 11.20
N LYS A 300 20.09 5.64 12.11
CA LYS A 300 19.89 5.84 13.56
C LYS A 300 20.19 7.29 13.93
N VAL A 301 19.20 8.18 13.76
CA VAL A 301 19.37 9.64 13.87
C VAL A 301 19.72 10.13 15.30
N GLY A 302 19.46 9.33 16.32
CA GLY A 302 19.91 9.59 17.70
C GLY A 302 21.34 9.14 18.00
N GLN A 303 22.07 8.58 17.04
CA GLN A 303 23.40 8.00 17.21
C GLN A 303 24.41 8.59 16.23
N GLU A 304 25.69 8.68 16.65
CA GLU A 304 26.77 9.07 15.74
C GLU A 304 26.98 7.99 14.66
N PRO A 305 27.29 8.39 13.43
CA PRO A 305 27.48 9.76 12.96
C PRO A 305 26.18 10.46 12.49
N PHE A 306 25.03 9.80 12.53
CA PHE A 306 23.77 10.26 11.95
C PHE A 306 22.99 11.27 12.81
N ARG A 307 23.50 11.61 14.01
CA ARG A 307 22.98 12.72 14.78
C ARG A 307 23.18 14.04 14.04
N ASP A 308 24.30 14.20 13.33
CA ASP A 308 24.59 15.38 12.51
C ASP A 308 23.81 15.33 11.19
N VAL A 309 22.99 16.36 10.92
CA VAL A 309 22.21 16.49 9.69
C VAL A 309 23.08 16.59 8.44
N ARG A 310 24.33 17.12 8.55
CA ARG A 310 25.27 17.20 7.42
C ARG A 310 25.66 15.80 6.93
N VAL A 311 25.86 14.85 7.85
CA VAL A 311 26.15 13.45 7.50
C VAL A 311 24.92 12.81 6.83
N ARG A 312 23.71 13.03 7.36
CA ARG A 312 22.48 12.51 6.74
C ARG A 312 22.28 13.07 5.33
N ARG A 313 22.58 14.36 5.14
CA ARG A 313 22.55 15.03 3.83
C ARG A 313 23.57 14.43 2.86
N ALA A 314 24.79 14.19 3.34
CA ALA A 314 25.82 13.54 2.54
C ALA A 314 25.39 12.14 2.07
N VAL A 315 24.75 11.35 2.95
CA VAL A 315 24.18 10.05 2.56
C VAL A 315 23.18 10.19 1.42
N ALA A 316 22.26 11.16 1.48
CA ALA A 316 21.25 11.35 0.43
C ALA A 316 21.86 11.90 -0.88
N MET A 317 22.75 12.89 -0.82
CA MET A 317 23.40 13.49 -2.00
C MET A 317 24.36 12.53 -2.72
N ALA A 318 24.84 11.49 -2.04
CA ALA A 318 25.68 10.45 -2.62
C ALA A 318 24.91 9.35 -3.36
N ILE A 319 23.58 9.44 -3.43
CA ILE A 319 22.73 8.47 -4.13
C ILE A 319 22.50 8.94 -5.58
N ASN A 320 23.02 8.20 -6.55
CA ASN A 320 22.78 8.48 -7.97
C ASN A 320 21.42 7.90 -8.40
N LEU A 321 20.34 8.68 -8.20
CA LEU A 321 18.98 8.26 -8.55
C LEU A 321 18.81 7.94 -10.03
N LYS A 322 19.50 8.67 -10.90
CA LYS A 322 19.46 8.41 -12.35
C LYS A 322 20.07 7.06 -12.68
N GLU A 323 21.23 6.75 -12.12
CA GLU A 323 21.91 5.48 -12.33
C GLU A 323 21.08 4.28 -11.82
N ILE A 324 20.41 4.45 -10.67
CA ILE A 324 19.49 3.44 -10.13
C ILE A 324 18.33 3.18 -11.12
N LEU A 325 17.76 4.22 -11.71
CA LEU A 325 16.69 4.08 -12.71
C LEU A 325 17.21 3.44 -14.02
N ASP A 326 18.38 3.86 -14.49
CA ASP A 326 18.98 3.35 -15.72
C ASP A 326 19.32 1.86 -15.59
N ALA A 327 19.88 1.45 -14.46
CA ALA A 327 20.25 0.07 -14.17
C ALA A 327 19.03 -0.81 -13.84
N SER A 328 17.90 -0.23 -13.46
CA SER A 328 16.72 -0.97 -13.06
C SER A 328 16.06 -1.69 -14.25
N PRO A 329 15.93 -3.03 -14.25
CA PRO A 329 15.18 -3.76 -15.26
C PRO A 329 13.70 -3.37 -15.35
N LEU A 330 13.12 -2.89 -14.25
CA LEU A 330 11.74 -2.41 -14.18
C LEU A 330 11.57 -1.05 -14.84
N ALA A 331 12.55 -0.17 -14.71
CA ALA A 331 12.44 1.24 -15.06
C ALA A 331 13.10 1.57 -16.40
N GLN A 332 14.29 1.06 -16.68
CA GLN A 332 15.11 1.41 -17.85
C GLN A 332 15.17 2.93 -18.07
N GLY A 333 15.60 3.64 -17.03
CA GLY A 333 15.68 5.11 -17.03
C GLY A 333 14.37 5.85 -16.77
N GLN A 334 13.24 5.18 -16.75
CA GLN A 334 11.92 5.80 -16.58
C GLN A 334 11.51 5.87 -15.10
N GLY A 335 11.27 7.08 -14.61
CA GLY A 335 10.87 7.26 -13.20
C GLY A 335 10.99 8.71 -12.74
N ALA A 336 10.91 8.90 -11.43
CA ALA A 336 11.01 10.22 -10.79
C ALA A 336 11.69 10.09 -9.42
N PRO A 337 12.35 11.14 -8.92
CA PRO A 337 12.72 11.22 -7.51
C PRO A 337 11.49 11.01 -6.61
N ALA A 338 11.70 10.36 -5.47
CA ALA A 338 10.61 10.05 -4.56
C ALA A 338 10.82 10.78 -3.22
N PRO A 339 9.98 11.78 -2.88
CA PRO A 339 9.95 12.37 -1.54
C PRO A 339 9.36 11.42 -0.50
N ALA A 340 9.17 11.91 0.73
CA ALA A 340 8.63 11.12 1.83
C ALA A 340 7.28 10.49 1.50
N VAL A 341 6.40 11.19 0.80
CA VAL A 341 5.16 10.65 0.20
C VAL A 341 5.46 10.24 -1.25
N PRO A 342 5.21 8.98 -1.65
CA PRO A 342 5.52 8.52 -3.01
C PRO A 342 4.83 9.32 -4.10
N PRO A 343 5.49 9.61 -5.25
CA PRO A 343 4.92 10.40 -6.35
C PRO A 343 3.74 9.71 -7.06
N ALA A 344 3.49 8.45 -6.80
CA ALA A 344 2.28 7.75 -7.20
C ALA A 344 1.00 8.28 -6.51
N LEU A 345 1.14 8.94 -5.36
CA LEU A 345 0.07 9.68 -4.67
C LEU A 345 0.05 11.12 -5.18
N VAL A 346 -0.34 11.30 -6.43
CA VAL A 346 -0.14 12.52 -7.23
C VAL A 346 -0.65 13.82 -6.59
N GLU A 347 -1.74 13.76 -5.82
CA GLU A 347 -2.31 14.93 -5.14
C GLU A 347 -1.53 15.33 -3.87
N TRP A 348 -0.82 14.39 -3.28
CA TRP A 348 -0.22 14.50 -1.94
C TRP A 348 1.29 14.57 -1.95
N SER A 349 1.92 13.99 -2.96
CA SER A 349 3.37 14.06 -3.11
C SER A 349 3.77 15.46 -3.58
N ILE A 350 4.69 16.10 -2.87
CA ILE A 350 5.20 17.41 -3.28
C ILE A 350 6.04 17.28 -4.55
N PRO A 351 5.82 18.08 -5.59
CA PRO A 351 6.74 18.20 -6.71
C PRO A 351 8.14 18.65 -6.23
N ILE A 352 9.19 18.09 -6.77
CA ILE A 352 10.58 18.38 -6.33
C ILE A 352 10.94 19.85 -6.48
N ASP A 353 10.42 20.54 -7.49
CA ASP A 353 10.61 21.98 -7.73
C ASP A 353 9.89 22.87 -6.71
N GLN A 354 8.94 22.32 -5.93
CA GLN A 354 8.25 22.99 -4.83
C GLN A 354 8.94 22.79 -3.46
N LEU A 355 10.01 22.01 -3.41
CA LEU A 355 10.88 21.91 -2.24
C LEU A 355 11.71 23.19 -2.10
N THR A 356 12.21 23.43 -0.88
CA THR A 356 13.21 24.50 -0.66
C THR A 356 14.48 24.21 -1.49
N PRO A 357 15.28 25.24 -1.84
CA PRO A 357 16.55 25.03 -2.54
C PRO A 357 17.44 23.99 -1.83
N GLU A 358 17.49 24.05 -0.50
CA GLU A 358 18.24 23.11 0.33
C GLU A 358 17.66 21.69 0.27
N GLY A 359 16.33 21.54 0.34
CA GLY A 359 15.64 20.24 0.24
C GLY A 359 15.76 19.60 -1.14
N ARG A 360 15.90 20.38 -2.22
CA ARG A 360 16.10 19.86 -3.58
C ARG A 360 17.47 19.21 -3.78
N ARG A 361 18.51 19.75 -3.14
CA ARG A 361 19.89 19.27 -3.28
C ARG A 361 20.07 17.79 -2.92
N ILE A 362 19.23 17.24 -2.03
CA ILE A 362 19.32 15.82 -1.68
C ILE A 362 18.93 14.87 -2.84
N TYR A 363 18.29 15.39 -3.89
CA TYR A 363 17.91 14.63 -5.09
C TYR A 363 18.89 14.84 -6.26
N GLU A 364 19.92 15.66 -6.05
CA GLU A 364 20.99 15.94 -7.01
C GLU A 364 22.25 15.15 -6.59
N TYR A 365 22.70 14.23 -7.41
CA TYR A 365 23.90 13.47 -7.11
C TYR A 365 25.14 14.35 -7.14
N ASP A 366 25.79 14.51 -6.00
CA ASP A 366 27.06 15.22 -5.85
C ASP A 366 27.92 14.57 -4.75
N ALA A 367 28.66 13.52 -5.12
CA ALA A 367 29.54 12.81 -4.20
C ALA A 367 30.67 13.70 -3.64
N ALA A 368 31.13 14.71 -4.41
CA ALA A 368 32.18 15.62 -3.95
C ALA A 368 31.67 16.60 -2.88
N ALA A 369 30.46 17.16 -3.07
CA ALA A 369 29.83 17.98 -2.04
C ALA A 369 29.47 17.14 -0.80
N ALA A 370 29.00 15.90 -1.00
CA ALA A 370 28.74 14.96 0.09
C ALA A 370 30.01 14.68 0.92
N ALA A 371 31.15 14.45 0.27
CA ALA A 371 32.43 14.24 0.97
C ALA A 371 32.85 15.47 1.80
N ARG A 372 32.64 16.68 1.28
CA ARG A 372 32.88 17.92 2.04
C ARG A 372 32.00 18.00 3.28
N LEU A 373 30.72 17.68 3.18
CA LEU A 373 29.81 17.65 4.33
C LEU A 373 30.24 16.62 5.41
N VAL A 374 30.73 15.46 4.99
CA VAL A 374 31.29 14.44 5.90
C VAL A 374 32.50 14.99 6.64
N ALA A 375 33.43 15.66 5.92
CA ALA A 375 34.63 16.25 6.52
C ALA A 375 34.28 17.41 7.48
N GLU A 376 33.37 18.30 7.09
CA GLU A 376 32.88 19.42 7.91
C GLU A 376 32.13 18.93 9.16
N ALA A 377 31.52 17.77 9.11
CA ALA A 377 30.88 17.13 10.27
C ALA A 377 31.89 16.50 11.26
N GLY A 378 33.22 16.62 11.00
CA GLY A 378 34.27 16.13 11.87
C GLY A 378 34.89 14.79 11.44
N TYR A 379 34.61 14.34 10.22
CA TYR A 379 35.13 13.08 9.68
C TYR A 379 35.98 13.29 8.41
N PRO A 380 37.15 13.98 8.50
CA PRO A 380 37.95 14.35 7.32
C PRO A 380 38.56 13.14 6.59
N THR A 381 38.66 11.97 7.25
CA THR A 381 39.13 10.70 6.66
C THR A 381 37.98 9.79 6.23
N GLY A 382 36.73 10.27 6.28
CA GLY A 382 35.53 9.49 6.03
C GLY A 382 34.99 8.79 7.27
N ILE A 383 33.87 8.06 7.06
CA ILE A 383 33.19 7.30 8.11
C ILE A 383 33.01 5.84 7.68
N LYS A 384 33.00 4.94 8.64
CA LYS A 384 32.71 3.53 8.43
C LYS A 384 31.47 3.18 9.23
N VAL A 385 30.44 2.61 8.55
CA VAL A 385 29.15 2.32 9.18
C VAL A 385 28.60 0.96 8.76
N PRO A 386 28.07 0.15 9.68
CA PRO A 386 27.30 -1.04 9.34
C PRO A 386 26.05 -0.67 8.52
N PHE A 387 25.84 -1.40 7.44
CA PHE A 387 24.72 -1.21 6.52
C PHE A 387 23.99 -2.52 6.27
N GLU A 388 22.70 -2.58 6.57
CA GLU A 388 21.89 -3.79 6.48
C GLU A 388 20.88 -3.71 5.34
N THR A 389 20.68 -4.81 4.60
CA THR A 389 19.60 -4.96 3.61
C THR A 389 19.08 -6.39 3.57
N GLY A 390 17.87 -6.59 3.02
CA GLY A 390 17.29 -7.90 2.77
C GLY A 390 17.59 -8.42 1.36
N THR A 391 17.49 -9.72 1.17
CA THR A 391 17.54 -10.35 -0.16
C THR A 391 16.18 -10.28 -0.85
N PHE A 392 15.96 -9.32 -1.76
CA PHE A 392 14.70 -9.16 -2.52
C PHE A 392 14.87 -9.50 -4.01
N GLY A 393 15.78 -10.43 -4.33
CA GLY A 393 16.12 -10.84 -5.69
C GLY A 393 17.38 -10.16 -6.25
N SER A 394 17.86 -10.65 -7.40
CA SER A 394 19.10 -10.17 -8.04
C SER A 394 19.03 -8.69 -8.40
N ASP A 395 17.94 -8.26 -9.05
CA ASP A 395 17.75 -6.87 -9.48
C ASP A 395 17.84 -5.88 -8.30
N TRP A 396 17.37 -6.29 -7.10
CA TRP A 396 17.53 -5.52 -5.89
C TRP A 396 18.98 -5.41 -5.45
N MET A 397 19.69 -6.53 -5.44
CA MET A 397 21.09 -6.57 -5.00
C MET A 397 22.01 -5.77 -5.94
N ASP A 398 21.74 -5.77 -7.25
CA ASP A 398 22.46 -4.92 -8.21
C ASP A 398 22.22 -3.44 -7.91
N GLY A 399 20.98 -3.06 -7.61
CA GLY A 399 20.63 -1.71 -7.14
C GLY A 399 21.38 -1.30 -5.87
N VAL A 400 21.47 -2.20 -4.87
CA VAL A 400 22.20 -1.96 -3.60
C VAL A 400 23.66 -1.59 -3.85
N GLN A 401 24.32 -2.20 -4.86
CA GLN A 401 25.72 -1.88 -5.18
C GLN A 401 25.90 -0.44 -5.67
N ILE A 402 24.88 0.16 -6.30
CA ILE A 402 24.92 1.55 -6.74
C ILE A 402 24.93 2.48 -5.53
N TYR A 403 24.11 2.20 -4.51
CA TYR A 403 24.13 2.94 -3.25
C TYR A 403 25.50 2.86 -2.57
N VAL A 404 26.05 1.64 -2.40
CA VAL A 404 27.34 1.42 -1.75
C VAL A 404 28.47 2.16 -2.49
N ARG A 405 28.48 2.10 -3.81
CA ARG A 405 29.50 2.79 -4.64
C ARG A 405 29.39 4.32 -4.48
N GLY A 406 28.18 4.87 -4.53
CA GLY A 406 27.94 6.31 -4.34
C GLY A 406 28.39 6.79 -2.97
N TRP A 407 28.04 6.08 -1.91
CA TRP A 407 28.48 6.39 -0.54
C TRP A 407 30.00 6.29 -0.40
N LYS A 408 30.64 5.28 -0.97
CA LYS A 408 32.10 5.16 -0.96
C LYS A 408 32.79 6.36 -1.60
N ALA A 409 32.23 6.85 -2.74
CA ALA A 409 32.75 8.05 -3.41
C ALA A 409 32.61 9.33 -2.55
N ALA A 410 31.68 9.34 -1.59
CA ALA A 410 31.49 10.41 -0.63
C ALA A 410 32.25 10.19 0.70
N GLY A 411 33.17 9.21 0.78
CA GLY A 411 33.90 8.91 2.01
C GLY A 411 33.06 8.17 3.07
N ILE A 412 31.94 7.55 2.68
CA ILE A 412 31.09 6.76 3.56
C ILE A 412 31.30 5.29 3.22
N ASP A 413 32.08 4.58 4.02
CA ASP A 413 32.34 3.13 3.89
C ASP A 413 31.20 2.35 4.54
N ALA A 414 30.21 1.96 3.74
CA ALA A 414 29.05 1.19 4.19
C ALA A 414 29.34 -0.30 4.20
N GLU A 415 29.53 -0.89 5.37
CA GLU A 415 29.78 -2.32 5.55
C GLU A 415 28.48 -3.12 5.32
N LEU A 416 28.31 -3.67 4.14
CA LEU A 416 27.10 -4.38 3.74
C LEU A 416 26.91 -5.69 4.50
N LYS A 417 25.78 -5.81 5.19
CA LYS A 417 25.28 -7.02 5.87
C LYS A 417 23.95 -7.43 5.23
N ILE A 418 23.92 -8.59 4.61
CA ILE A 418 22.74 -9.11 3.91
C ILE A 418 21.99 -10.07 4.83
N LYS A 419 20.68 -9.85 4.98
CA LYS A 419 19.78 -10.75 5.70
C LYS A 419 18.80 -11.43 4.75
N GLU A 420 18.32 -12.60 5.12
CA GLU A 420 17.16 -13.20 4.45
C GLU A 420 15.95 -12.24 4.56
N SER A 421 15.07 -12.21 3.54
CA SER A 421 13.96 -11.22 3.45
C SER A 421 13.06 -11.21 4.67
N GLY A 422 12.63 -12.38 5.15
CA GLY A 422 11.75 -12.48 6.32
C GLY A 422 12.43 -12.02 7.61
N ALA A 423 13.72 -12.41 7.80
CA ALA A 423 14.53 -11.96 8.92
C ALA A 423 14.78 -10.44 8.89
N PHE A 424 14.97 -9.85 7.70
CA PHE A 424 15.11 -8.41 7.52
C PHE A 424 13.80 -7.69 7.87
N LEU A 425 12.66 -8.13 7.33
CA LEU A 425 11.35 -7.52 7.57
C LEU A 425 10.93 -7.58 9.04
N SER A 426 11.25 -8.68 9.73
CA SER A 426 10.93 -8.86 11.15
C SER A 426 11.91 -8.19 12.11
N SER A 427 13.06 -7.69 11.63
CA SER A 427 14.09 -7.04 12.45
C SER A 427 14.39 -5.61 11.99
N ALA A 428 15.14 -5.42 10.92
CA ALA A 428 15.65 -4.12 10.49
C ALA A 428 14.54 -3.14 10.13
N MET A 429 13.50 -3.59 9.43
CA MET A 429 12.32 -2.77 9.11
C MET A 429 11.58 -2.26 10.36
N LEU A 430 11.71 -2.96 11.48
CA LEU A 430 11.16 -2.57 12.78
C LEU A 430 12.21 -1.91 13.70
N GLY A 431 13.25 -1.31 13.11
CA GLY A 431 14.24 -0.54 13.82
C GLY A 431 15.34 -1.38 14.53
N ARG A 432 15.40 -2.70 14.33
CA ARG A 432 16.46 -3.55 14.91
C ARG A 432 17.59 -3.76 13.92
N PHE A 433 18.32 -2.70 13.67
CA PHE A 433 19.58 -2.65 12.90
C PHE A 433 20.57 -1.74 13.62
N ASP A 434 21.87 -1.84 13.28
CA ASP A 434 22.92 -1.12 14.00
C ASP A 434 22.96 0.37 13.64
N ARG A 435 23.28 0.76 12.42
CA ARG A 435 23.47 2.17 12.04
C ARG A 435 22.61 2.61 10.88
N MET A 436 22.63 1.85 9.78
CA MET A 436 21.95 2.19 8.54
C MET A 436 21.32 0.95 7.91
N MET A 437 20.15 1.10 7.30
CA MET A 437 19.52 0.02 6.53
C MET A 437 18.90 0.55 5.24
N LEU A 438 18.72 -0.34 4.26
CA LEU A 438 17.96 -0.09 3.03
C LEU A 438 16.94 -1.20 2.84
N GLY A 439 15.67 -0.83 2.68
CA GLY A 439 14.56 -1.72 2.43
C GLY A 439 13.58 -1.15 1.39
N MET A 440 12.44 -1.80 1.25
CA MET A 440 11.36 -1.35 0.38
C MET A 440 10.21 -0.79 1.21
N ARG A 441 9.59 0.28 0.70
CA ARG A 441 8.34 0.84 1.22
C ARG A 441 7.27 0.86 0.14
N GLY A 442 6.02 0.90 0.55
CA GLY A 442 4.90 1.04 -0.36
C GLY A 442 3.62 0.40 0.16
N GLY A 443 2.59 0.37 -0.68
CA GLY A 443 1.37 -0.39 -0.46
C GLY A 443 0.21 0.35 0.15
N VAL A 444 0.40 1.51 0.74
CA VAL A 444 -0.69 2.31 1.34
C VAL A 444 -1.10 3.41 0.37
N LEU A 445 -2.41 3.60 0.19
CA LEU A 445 -2.98 4.46 -0.85
C LEU A 445 -3.30 5.89 -0.38
N PHE A 446 -2.80 6.31 0.79
CA PHE A 446 -2.95 7.65 1.35
C PHE A 446 -1.70 8.07 2.14
N PRO A 447 -1.45 9.38 2.32
CA PRO A 447 -0.15 9.88 2.80
C PRO A 447 0.16 9.61 4.27
N ASP A 448 -0.86 9.58 5.14
CA ASP A 448 -0.66 9.57 6.59
C ASP A 448 0.28 8.46 7.10
N PRO A 449 0.19 7.18 6.66
CA PRO A 449 1.10 6.15 7.14
C PRO A 449 2.57 6.40 6.75
N TYR A 450 2.84 7.06 5.61
CA TYR A 450 4.21 7.44 5.24
C TYR A 450 4.78 8.54 6.14
N LEU A 451 3.92 9.35 6.74
CA LEU A 451 4.30 10.41 7.65
C LEU A 451 4.28 9.92 9.11
N ALA A 452 3.15 9.41 9.57
CA ALA A 452 2.94 9.08 10.97
C ALA A 452 3.67 7.79 11.40
N SER A 453 3.53 6.69 10.63
CA SER A 453 4.12 5.42 11.05
C SER A 453 5.64 5.43 11.08
N PHE A 454 6.28 6.21 10.19
CA PHE A 454 7.74 6.32 10.14
C PHE A 454 8.32 7.39 11.05
N HIS A 455 7.54 8.42 11.49
CA HIS A 455 8.13 9.58 12.14
C HIS A 455 7.57 9.88 13.54
N LEU A 456 6.38 9.35 13.91
CA LEU A 456 5.88 9.58 15.27
C LEU A 456 6.66 8.74 16.29
N PRO A 457 7.00 9.32 17.46
CA PRO A 457 7.60 8.59 18.55
C PRO A 457 6.76 7.38 18.99
N GLY A 458 7.41 6.28 19.35
CA GLY A 458 6.76 5.06 19.82
C GLY A 458 6.18 4.15 18.72
N GLN A 459 6.16 4.59 17.46
CA GLN A 459 5.69 3.74 16.36
C GLN A 459 6.72 2.66 16.02
N ARG A 460 6.25 1.42 15.83
CA ARG A 460 7.12 0.26 15.56
C ARG A 460 7.91 0.39 14.25
N THR A 461 7.37 1.11 13.28
CA THR A 461 7.99 1.36 11.97
C THR A 461 8.79 2.66 11.92
N ASN A 462 8.87 3.42 13.02
CA ASN A 462 9.82 4.52 13.19
C ASN A 462 11.24 3.96 13.37
N SER A 463 11.75 3.34 12.32
CA SER A 463 13.01 2.61 12.35
C SER A 463 14.25 3.51 12.51
N SER A 464 14.17 4.79 12.11
CA SER A 464 15.22 5.77 12.36
C SER A 464 15.30 6.26 13.81
N GLY A 465 14.25 6.03 14.59
CA GLY A 465 14.18 6.52 15.97
C GLY A 465 13.97 8.05 16.03
N VAL A 466 13.14 8.58 15.12
CA VAL A 466 12.80 10.01 15.08
C VAL A 466 12.01 10.38 16.33
N ASP A 467 12.48 11.43 17.02
CA ASP A 467 11.78 12.08 18.14
C ASP A 467 11.93 13.60 17.97
N ASP A 468 11.05 14.18 17.16
CA ASP A 468 11.03 15.60 16.82
C ASP A 468 9.66 16.19 17.17
N PRO A 469 9.57 17.03 18.21
CA PRO A 469 8.32 17.66 18.64
C PRO A 469 7.66 18.52 17.56
N LYS A 470 8.45 19.25 16.75
CA LYS A 470 7.92 20.08 15.66
C LYS A 470 7.28 19.22 14.58
N LEU A 471 7.98 18.18 14.11
CA LEU A 471 7.45 17.24 13.12
C LEU A 471 6.22 16.51 13.67
N THR A 472 6.26 16.09 14.92
CA THR A 472 5.14 15.45 15.61
C THR A 472 3.89 16.32 15.58
N GLU A 473 4.03 17.62 15.86
CA GLU A 473 2.88 18.53 15.81
C GLU A 473 2.41 18.77 14.37
N MET A 474 3.29 18.94 13.40
CA MET A 474 2.91 19.04 11.99
C MET A 474 2.11 17.81 11.52
N ILE A 475 2.52 16.60 11.90
CA ILE A 475 1.80 15.36 11.59
C ILE A 475 0.42 15.33 12.28
N ARG A 476 0.31 15.79 13.53
CA ARG A 476 -0.98 15.90 14.22
C ARG A 476 -1.92 16.90 13.56
N VAL A 477 -1.39 18.05 13.13
CA VAL A 477 -2.17 19.07 12.42
C VAL A 477 -2.74 18.52 11.11
N GLN A 478 -1.94 17.83 10.27
CA GLN A 478 -2.46 17.25 9.04
C GLN A 478 -3.54 16.19 9.30
N ARG A 479 -3.40 15.38 10.34
CA ARG A 479 -4.41 14.38 10.74
C ARG A 479 -5.75 15.01 11.11
N ARG A 480 -5.73 16.20 11.74
CA ARG A 480 -6.93 16.90 12.21
C ARG A 480 -7.53 17.86 11.18
N THR A 481 -6.82 18.16 10.10
CA THR A 481 -7.27 19.08 9.06
C THR A 481 -8.26 18.39 8.11
N LEU A 482 -9.56 18.58 8.32
CA LEU A 482 -10.63 17.94 7.53
C LEU A 482 -10.72 18.49 6.10
N ASP A 483 -10.46 19.78 5.90
CA ASP A 483 -10.40 20.40 4.57
C ASP A 483 -9.22 19.82 3.76
N ALA A 484 -9.54 19.22 2.60
CA ALA A 484 -8.56 18.49 1.79
C ALA A 484 -7.46 19.40 1.20
N ALA A 485 -7.81 20.64 0.79
CA ALA A 485 -6.84 21.57 0.22
C ALA A 485 -5.85 22.06 1.27
N LYS A 486 -6.36 22.47 2.43
CA LYS A 486 -5.52 22.88 3.56
C LYS A 486 -4.66 21.70 4.07
N ARG A 487 -5.22 20.51 4.12
CA ARG A 487 -4.48 19.30 4.52
C ARG A 487 -3.34 19.00 3.55
N ARG A 488 -3.57 19.16 2.23
CA ARG A 488 -2.52 18.98 1.23
C ARG A 488 -1.35 19.96 1.48
N ASP A 489 -1.65 21.22 1.76
CA ASP A 489 -0.62 22.24 2.02
C ASP A 489 0.22 21.84 3.25
N VAL A 490 -0.43 21.39 4.34
CA VAL A 490 0.28 20.88 5.53
C VAL A 490 1.12 19.64 5.20
N VAL A 491 0.60 18.69 4.40
CA VAL A 491 1.34 17.50 3.95
C VAL A 491 2.57 17.90 3.12
N TRP A 492 2.47 18.94 2.29
CA TRP A 492 3.61 19.48 1.54
C TRP A 492 4.63 20.16 2.44
N ASP A 493 4.19 20.93 3.45
CA ASP A 493 5.09 21.57 4.44
C ASP A 493 5.85 20.50 5.25
N ILE A 494 5.20 19.40 5.62
CA ILE A 494 5.88 18.25 6.25
C ILE A 494 6.97 17.71 5.32
N GLN A 495 6.69 17.53 4.04
CA GLN A 495 7.67 16.99 3.09
C GLN A 495 8.84 17.96 2.85
N ARG A 496 8.61 19.29 2.85
CA ARG A 496 9.69 20.31 2.85
C ARG A 496 10.57 20.13 4.08
N TYR A 497 9.97 20.04 5.24
CA TYR A 497 10.70 19.86 6.50
C TYR A 497 11.51 18.54 6.51
N LEU A 498 10.91 17.45 6.06
CA LEU A 498 11.58 16.16 5.98
C LEU A 498 12.75 16.15 4.99
N ALA A 499 12.65 16.88 3.88
CA ALA A 499 13.75 17.04 2.92
C ALA A 499 14.94 17.83 3.50
N GLU A 500 14.73 18.67 4.51
CA GLU A 500 15.78 19.39 5.22
C GLU A 500 16.40 18.58 6.36
N GLN A 501 15.56 17.81 7.09
CA GLN A 501 16.01 17.03 8.25
C GLN A 501 16.61 15.66 7.87
N ILE A 502 16.18 15.08 6.78
CA ILE A 502 16.68 13.83 6.19
C ILE A 502 16.75 12.70 7.24
N TYR A 503 15.62 12.43 7.90
CA TYR A 503 15.51 11.31 8.84
C TYR A 503 15.56 9.96 8.14
N TYR A 504 15.13 9.95 6.88
CA TYR A 504 15.19 8.82 5.95
C TYR A 504 15.75 9.31 4.61
N PHE A 505 16.37 8.43 3.87
CA PHE A 505 16.71 8.68 2.47
C PHE A 505 15.86 7.79 1.56
N TYR A 506 15.64 8.24 0.34
CA TYR A 506 14.72 7.58 -0.59
C TYR A 506 15.41 7.36 -1.93
N GLY A 507 15.18 6.16 -2.51
CA GLY A 507 15.50 5.90 -3.89
C GLY A 507 14.40 6.43 -4.82
N PRO A 508 14.60 6.34 -6.15
CA PRO A 508 13.63 6.83 -7.11
C PRO A 508 12.37 5.95 -7.15
N SER A 509 11.26 6.53 -7.62
CA SER A 509 10.06 5.80 -8.01
C SER A 509 10.16 5.41 -9.47
N SER A 510 10.13 4.12 -9.78
CA SER A 510 10.14 3.60 -11.15
C SER A 510 8.79 3.85 -11.85
N ARG A 511 8.80 4.22 -13.13
CA ARG A 511 7.62 4.15 -14.00
C ARG A 511 7.53 2.73 -14.56
N VAL A 512 6.60 1.98 -14.05
CA VAL A 512 6.44 0.56 -14.36
C VAL A 512 5.36 0.32 -15.42
N VAL A 513 5.40 -0.85 -16.04
CA VAL A 513 4.43 -1.29 -17.05
C VAL A 513 3.67 -2.48 -16.49
N ALA A 514 2.39 -2.32 -16.18
CA ALA A 514 1.50 -3.47 -15.98
C ALA A 514 1.11 -4.05 -17.34
N ALA A 515 0.95 -5.38 -17.41
CA ALA A 515 0.58 -6.03 -18.64
C ALA A 515 -0.33 -7.25 -18.40
N TRP A 516 -1.28 -7.47 -19.32
CA TRP A 516 -2.23 -8.59 -19.24
C TRP A 516 -2.66 -9.05 -20.63
N GLU A 517 -3.13 -10.27 -20.72
CA GLU A 517 -3.56 -10.88 -21.98
C GLU A 517 -4.79 -10.18 -22.55
N ALA A 518 -4.90 -10.15 -23.89
CA ALA A 518 -5.97 -9.47 -24.60
C ALA A 518 -7.37 -9.99 -24.26
N TYR A 519 -7.48 -11.25 -23.87
CA TYR A 519 -8.76 -11.86 -23.46
C TYR A 519 -9.17 -11.54 -22.00
N VAL A 520 -8.33 -10.86 -21.23
CA VAL A 520 -8.71 -10.34 -19.92
C VAL A 520 -9.41 -9.00 -20.13
N ARG A 521 -10.66 -8.96 -19.78
CA ARG A 521 -11.53 -7.78 -19.99
C ARG A 521 -11.87 -7.11 -18.67
N ASN A 522 -12.26 -5.83 -18.76
CA ASN A 522 -12.65 -4.99 -17.63
C ASN A 522 -11.62 -4.96 -16.49
N PHE A 523 -10.35 -5.03 -16.84
CA PHE A 523 -9.23 -4.91 -15.91
C PHE A 523 -8.47 -3.61 -16.15
N ALA A 524 -8.05 -2.98 -15.07
CA ALA A 524 -7.01 -1.95 -15.09
C ALA A 524 -6.11 -2.13 -13.85
N PRO A 525 -4.82 -1.86 -13.97
CA PRO A 525 -3.93 -1.92 -12.82
C PRO A 525 -4.36 -0.83 -11.83
N ASN A 526 -4.51 -1.23 -10.57
CA ASN A 526 -4.61 -0.33 -9.44
C ASN A 526 -3.35 -0.48 -8.58
N LEU A 527 -2.97 0.56 -7.87
CA LEU A 527 -1.85 0.51 -6.96
C LEU A 527 -2.24 -0.24 -5.68
N GLY A 528 -1.28 -0.89 -5.02
CA GLY A 528 -1.49 -1.58 -3.75
C GLY A 528 -1.81 -3.08 -3.86
N ASN A 529 -2.24 -3.65 -2.75
CA ASN A 529 -2.31 -5.09 -2.51
C ASN A 529 -3.68 -5.72 -2.81
N ASP A 530 -4.66 -4.92 -3.23
CA ASP A 530 -6.03 -5.39 -3.46
C ASP A 530 -6.20 -6.05 -4.83
N TYR A 531 -5.65 -7.25 -4.99
CA TYR A 531 -5.78 -8.02 -6.23
C TYR A 531 -7.21 -8.54 -6.40
N GLY A 532 -7.84 -8.99 -5.31
CA GLY A 532 -9.22 -9.45 -5.35
C GLY A 532 -10.18 -8.36 -5.80
N GLY A 533 -10.05 -7.14 -5.28
CA GLY A 533 -10.85 -6.00 -5.71
C GLY A 533 -10.68 -5.65 -7.19
N ARG A 534 -9.46 -5.84 -7.76
CA ARG A 534 -9.20 -5.62 -9.20
C ARG A 534 -9.79 -6.69 -10.09
N LEU A 535 -9.72 -7.96 -9.66
CA LEU A 535 -10.11 -9.10 -10.48
C LEU A 535 -11.60 -9.43 -10.36
N MET A 536 -12.27 -8.98 -9.31
CA MET A 536 -13.66 -9.30 -9.01
C MET A 536 -14.60 -9.00 -10.19
N ALA A 537 -14.43 -7.85 -10.84
CA ALA A 537 -15.23 -7.43 -11.99
C ALA A 537 -14.54 -7.67 -13.35
N ALA A 538 -13.34 -8.24 -13.35
CA ALA A 538 -12.67 -8.66 -14.58
C ALA A 538 -13.20 -10.04 -15.04
N TRP A 539 -13.08 -10.34 -16.33
CA TRP A 539 -13.56 -11.59 -16.90
C TRP A 539 -12.68 -12.06 -18.07
N LEU A 540 -12.80 -13.35 -18.41
CA LEU A 540 -11.99 -13.98 -19.44
C LEU A 540 -12.83 -14.18 -20.71
N ASP A 541 -12.40 -13.55 -21.82
CA ASP A 541 -13.00 -13.64 -23.15
C ASP A 541 -12.29 -14.72 -23.98
N ARG A 542 -12.35 -15.97 -23.49
CA ARG A 542 -11.80 -17.15 -24.15
C ARG A 542 -12.63 -18.39 -23.86
#